data_93b2e9701c123392954ddce8d24bc58e
#
_entry.id   93b2e9701c123392954ddce8d24bc58e
#
_cell.length_a   1.000
_cell.length_b   1.000
_cell.length_c   1.000
_cell.angle_alpha   90.00
_cell.angle_beta   90.00
_cell.angle_gamma   90.00
#
_symmetry.space_group_name_H-M   'P 1'
#
loop_
_entity.id
_entity.type
_entity.pdbx_description
1 polymer ?
#
loop_
_entity_poly.entity_id
_entity_poly.type
_entity_poly.pdbx_seq_one_letter_code
_entity_poly.pdbx_strand_id
1 'polypeptide(L)'
;MEITTTIIIANYNGLKFMDECIRSLNAQTYPNFRTLVVDNGSTDGSVEWLKEHQIDTIFLPENTGFSGAVNVGIKAADTPYVLLLNNDVRVDEYFVAEMVRAIGQSERIFSVSSRMIQMYHPDLMDDAGDMYSVLGWAFQRGVGRPEKLYKKPPLAGIRISPP
;
A
#
# COMPACT_ATOMS: atom_id res chain seq x y z
N MET A 1 -10.08 19.58 8.00
CA MET A 1 -10.58 18.19 7.92
C MET A 1 -9.60 17.33 8.72
N GLU A 2 -10.10 16.39 9.48
CA GLU A 2 -9.26 15.52 10.30
C GLU A 2 -8.61 14.44 9.42
N ILE A 3 -7.29 14.23 9.54
CA ILE A 3 -6.58 13.15 8.85
C ILE A 3 -6.95 11.83 9.48
N THR A 4 -7.43 10.88 8.69
CA THR A 4 -7.92 9.59 9.16
C THR A 4 -7.01 8.41 8.80
N THR A 5 -6.10 8.62 7.85
CA THR A 5 -5.29 7.54 7.29
C THR A 5 -3.84 7.98 7.11
N THR A 6 -2.89 7.20 7.59
CA THR A 6 -1.46 7.34 7.29
C THR A 6 -1.07 6.26 6.27
N ILE A 7 -0.61 6.69 5.10
CA ILE A 7 -0.02 5.80 4.09
C ILE A 7 1.46 5.67 4.39
N ILE A 8 1.92 4.47 4.68
CA ILE A 8 3.31 4.17 4.98
C ILE A 8 3.96 3.53 3.77
N ILE A 9 5.05 4.13 3.31
CA ILE A 9 5.87 3.64 2.20
C ILE A 9 7.25 3.30 2.74
N ALA A 10 7.61 2.01 2.77
CA ALA A 10 8.99 1.60 3.05
C ALA A 10 9.83 1.76 1.78
N ASN A 11 10.90 2.55 1.84
CA ASN A 11 11.82 2.77 0.74
C ASN A 11 13.22 2.24 1.07
N TYR A 12 13.81 1.51 0.14
CA TYR A 12 15.22 1.16 0.16
C TYR A 12 15.75 1.09 -1.28
N ASN A 13 16.60 2.07 -1.64
CA ASN A 13 17.16 2.19 -2.99
C ASN A 13 16.10 2.16 -4.10
N GLY A 14 14.99 2.86 -3.88
CA GLY A 14 13.83 2.85 -4.77
C GLY A 14 13.61 4.15 -5.53
N LEU A 15 14.62 5.02 -5.66
CA LEU A 15 14.52 6.34 -6.29
C LEU A 15 13.79 6.33 -7.63
N LYS A 16 14.06 5.34 -8.47
CA LYS A 16 13.48 5.22 -9.82
C LYS A 16 11.95 5.09 -9.85
N PHE A 17 11.35 4.67 -8.73
CA PHE A 17 9.89 4.47 -8.64
C PHE A 17 9.18 5.59 -7.88
N MET A 18 9.93 6.34 -7.06
CA MET A 18 9.39 7.26 -6.08
C MET A 18 8.51 8.35 -6.69
N ASP A 19 8.95 8.94 -7.82
CA ASP A 19 8.22 10.02 -8.48
C ASP A 19 6.82 9.56 -8.96
N GLU A 20 6.71 8.40 -9.60
CA GLU A 20 5.42 7.88 -10.08
C GLU A 20 4.49 7.49 -8.92
N CYS A 21 5.03 6.85 -7.88
CA CYS A 21 4.28 6.49 -6.69
C CYS A 21 3.70 7.75 -6.00
N ILE A 22 4.53 8.73 -5.69
CA ILE A 22 4.12 9.97 -5.01
C ILE A 22 3.13 10.78 -5.85
N ARG A 23 3.35 10.91 -7.17
CA ARG A 23 2.37 11.58 -8.04
C ARG A 23 1.00 10.91 -8.02
N SER A 24 0.95 9.59 -8.02
CA SER A 24 -0.32 8.86 -7.97
C SER A 24 -1.07 9.05 -6.65
N LEU A 25 -0.34 9.25 -5.55
CA LEU A 25 -0.92 9.61 -4.25
C LEU A 25 -1.39 11.07 -4.22
N ASN A 26 -0.64 12.00 -4.81
CA ASN A 26 -1.05 13.40 -4.90
C ASN A 26 -2.30 13.62 -5.77
N ALA A 27 -2.62 12.66 -6.65
CA ALA A 27 -3.83 12.68 -7.50
C ALA A 27 -5.06 12.05 -6.82
N GLN A 28 -4.97 11.61 -5.56
CA GLN A 28 -6.10 10.97 -4.88
C GLN A 28 -7.27 11.90 -4.65
N THR A 29 -8.48 11.42 -4.87
CA THR A 29 -9.74 12.16 -4.63
C THR A 29 -10.11 12.25 -3.15
N TYR A 30 -9.57 11.36 -2.31
CA TYR A 30 -9.78 11.37 -0.87
C TYR A 30 -8.75 12.27 -0.17
N PRO A 31 -9.17 13.37 0.50
CA PRO A 31 -8.22 14.36 1.00
C PRO A 31 -7.70 14.10 2.42
N ASN A 32 -8.30 13.16 3.17
CA ASN A 32 -8.07 13.01 4.61
C ASN A 32 -6.99 11.96 4.92
N PHE A 33 -5.89 11.98 4.18
CA PHE A 33 -4.73 11.12 4.45
C PHE A 33 -3.44 11.93 4.47
N ARG A 34 -2.41 11.34 5.04
CA ARG A 34 -1.02 11.78 4.89
C ARG A 34 -0.15 10.64 4.38
N THR A 35 0.90 10.99 3.67
CA THR A 35 1.93 10.02 3.24
C THR A 35 3.14 10.15 4.17
N LEU A 36 3.62 9.03 4.68
CA LEU A 36 4.83 8.91 5.47
C LEU A 36 5.77 7.91 4.81
N VAL A 37 6.90 8.37 4.33
CA VAL A 37 7.95 7.49 3.81
C VAL A 37 8.87 7.10 4.95
N VAL A 38 9.26 5.83 5.02
CA VAL A 38 10.34 5.36 5.88
C VAL A 38 11.50 4.95 4.98
N ASP A 39 12.48 5.82 4.85
CA ASP A 39 13.71 5.52 4.11
C ASP A 39 14.63 4.65 4.98
N ASN A 40 14.87 3.45 4.50
CA ASN A 40 15.53 2.37 5.23
C ASN A 40 17.04 2.31 4.95
N GLY A 41 17.71 3.47 5.00
CA GLY A 41 19.15 3.58 4.77
C GLY A 41 19.53 3.52 3.29
N SER A 42 18.81 4.22 2.43
CA SER A 42 19.10 4.27 0.98
C SER A 42 20.40 4.99 0.65
N THR A 43 21.03 4.60 -0.45
CA THR A 43 22.28 5.15 -0.97
C THR A 43 22.23 5.51 -2.46
N ASP A 44 21.04 5.46 -3.06
CA ASP A 44 20.80 5.68 -4.49
C ASP A 44 20.34 7.11 -4.85
N GLY A 45 20.41 8.06 -3.90
CA GLY A 45 19.87 9.42 -4.05
C GLY A 45 18.41 9.58 -3.59
N SER A 46 17.79 8.53 -3.08
CA SER A 46 16.40 8.61 -2.51
C SER A 46 16.30 9.64 -1.40
N VAL A 47 17.31 9.71 -0.52
CA VAL A 47 17.33 10.64 0.64
C VAL A 47 17.31 12.09 0.18
N GLU A 48 18.13 12.45 -0.80
CA GLU A 48 18.21 13.78 -1.37
C GLU A 48 16.90 14.15 -2.06
N TRP A 49 16.37 13.24 -2.87
CA TRP A 49 15.10 13.42 -3.58
C TRP A 49 13.93 13.66 -2.63
N LEU A 50 13.81 12.85 -1.55
CA LEU A 50 12.74 12.98 -0.54
C LEU A 50 12.80 14.33 0.19
N LYS A 51 14.01 14.81 0.51
CA LYS A 51 14.22 16.13 1.14
C LYS A 51 13.87 17.27 0.17
N GLU A 52 14.31 17.19 -1.07
CA GLU A 52 14.04 18.21 -2.10
C GLU A 52 12.54 18.35 -2.37
N HIS A 53 11.81 17.25 -2.41
CA HIS A 53 10.35 17.24 -2.63
C HIS A 53 9.53 17.43 -1.35
N GLN A 54 10.20 17.66 -0.20
CA GLN A 54 9.57 17.91 1.10
C GLN A 54 8.57 16.82 1.52
N ILE A 55 8.88 15.57 1.20
CA ILE A 55 8.06 14.43 1.58
C ILE A 55 8.28 14.13 3.07
N ASP A 56 7.19 13.96 3.82
CA ASP A 56 7.25 13.55 5.23
C ASP A 56 7.95 12.19 5.33
N THR A 57 9.14 12.19 5.96
CA THR A 57 10.04 11.03 5.89
C THR A 57 10.77 10.79 7.21
N ILE A 58 10.81 9.52 7.62
CA ILE A 58 11.70 9.03 8.67
C ILE A 58 12.91 8.39 7.99
N PHE A 59 14.11 8.90 8.27
CA PHE A 59 15.36 8.37 7.73
C PHE A 59 15.99 7.42 8.74
N LEU A 60 16.14 6.15 8.37
CA LEU A 60 16.86 5.16 9.18
C LEU A 60 18.35 5.13 8.80
N PRO A 61 19.24 4.91 9.76
CA PRO A 61 20.69 4.93 9.51
C PRO A 61 21.17 3.73 8.68
N GLU A 62 20.40 2.64 8.69
CA GLU A 62 20.75 1.39 8.03
C GLU A 62 19.51 0.60 7.62
N ASN A 63 19.68 -0.37 6.73
CA ASN A 63 18.60 -1.24 6.30
C ASN A 63 18.22 -2.27 7.40
N THR A 64 17.05 -2.05 8.00
CA THR A 64 16.48 -2.93 9.04
C THR A 64 15.53 -4.01 8.48
N GLY A 65 15.50 -4.17 7.15
CA GLY A 65 14.55 -5.01 6.44
C GLY A 65 13.16 -4.37 6.29
N PHE A 66 12.34 -4.94 5.42
CA PHE A 66 11.00 -4.41 5.11
C PHE A 66 10.14 -4.26 6.37
N SER A 67 10.04 -5.32 7.18
CA SER A 67 9.23 -5.31 8.40
C SER A 67 9.74 -4.30 9.43
N GLY A 68 11.07 -4.09 9.52
CA GLY A 68 11.66 -3.08 10.39
C GLY A 68 11.19 -1.68 10.02
N ALA A 69 11.32 -1.30 8.76
CA ALA A 69 10.88 0.00 8.25
C ALA A 69 9.37 0.21 8.43
N VAL A 70 8.55 -0.79 8.05
CA VAL A 70 7.09 -0.72 8.20
C VAL A 70 6.70 -0.52 9.66
N ASN A 71 7.31 -1.24 10.60
CA ASN A 71 7.01 -1.11 12.01
C ASN A 71 7.37 0.28 12.58
N VAL A 72 8.43 0.90 12.06
CA VAL A 72 8.76 2.29 12.41
C VAL A 72 7.65 3.24 11.95
N GLY A 73 7.19 3.09 10.71
CA GLY A 73 6.08 3.88 10.18
C GLY A 73 4.78 3.69 10.96
N ILE A 74 4.42 2.44 11.29
CA ILE A 74 3.22 2.14 12.08
C ILE A 74 3.28 2.80 13.47
N LYS A 75 4.43 2.77 14.14
CA LYS A 75 4.61 3.41 15.45
C LYS A 75 4.54 4.94 15.40
N ALA A 76 4.89 5.53 14.27
CA ALA A 76 4.82 6.96 14.04
C ALA A 76 3.44 7.45 13.55
N ALA A 77 2.58 6.51 13.14
CA ALA A 77 1.22 6.84 12.73
C ALA A 77 0.35 7.13 13.97
N ASP A 78 -0.37 8.26 13.91
CA ASP A 78 -1.31 8.73 14.94
C ASP A 78 -2.76 8.74 14.45
N THR A 79 -3.01 8.06 13.34
CA THR A 79 -4.31 8.02 12.66
C THR A 79 -5.05 6.69 12.92
N PRO A 80 -6.40 6.69 12.86
CA PRO A 80 -7.20 5.48 13.03
C PRO A 80 -6.85 4.34 12.06
N TYR A 81 -6.43 4.69 10.84
CA TYR A 81 -6.10 3.72 9.80
C TYR A 81 -4.66 3.87 9.34
N VAL A 82 -4.03 2.74 9.07
CA VAL A 82 -2.72 2.65 8.43
C VAL A 82 -2.87 1.89 7.12
N LEU A 83 -2.33 2.43 6.03
CA LEU A 83 -2.29 1.80 4.73
C LEU A 83 -0.82 1.56 4.36
N LEU A 84 -0.45 0.29 4.16
CA LEU A 84 0.90 -0.07 3.72
C LEU A 84 0.93 -0.07 2.20
N LEU A 85 1.89 0.64 1.62
CA LEU A 85 2.04 0.76 0.17
C LEU A 85 3.51 0.56 -0.21
N ASN A 86 3.76 -0.24 -1.24
CA ASN A 86 5.10 -0.34 -1.82
C ASN A 86 5.43 0.92 -2.62
N ASN A 87 6.73 1.21 -2.76
CA ASN A 87 7.21 2.37 -3.52
C ASN A 87 7.18 2.16 -5.04
N ASP A 88 7.07 0.91 -5.52
CA ASP A 88 7.10 0.50 -6.94
C ASP A 88 5.69 0.32 -7.54
N VAL A 89 4.70 1.00 -6.99
CA VAL A 89 3.31 0.92 -7.44
C VAL A 89 2.78 2.28 -7.90
N ARG A 90 1.79 2.25 -8.78
CA ARG A 90 0.92 3.37 -9.12
C ARG A 90 -0.50 3.04 -8.73
N VAL A 91 -1.15 3.94 -8.01
CA VAL A 91 -2.53 3.77 -7.53
C VAL A 91 -3.53 4.56 -8.36
N ASP A 92 -4.74 4.03 -8.50
CA ASP A 92 -5.87 4.71 -9.12
C ASP A 92 -6.31 5.92 -8.28
N GLU A 93 -6.90 6.95 -8.89
CA GLU A 93 -7.31 8.18 -8.20
C GLU A 93 -8.36 7.98 -7.08
N TYR A 94 -9.10 6.88 -7.09
CA TYR A 94 -10.08 6.51 -6.06
C TYR A 94 -9.54 5.50 -5.05
N PHE A 95 -8.28 5.07 -5.16
CA PHE A 95 -7.72 3.98 -4.38
C PHE A 95 -7.88 4.19 -2.87
N VAL A 96 -7.45 5.34 -2.32
CA VAL A 96 -7.55 5.60 -0.88
C VAL A 96 -9.00 5.70 -0.43
N ALA A 97 -9.87 6.35 -1.22
CA ALA A 97 -11.30 6.43 -0.95
C ALA A 97 -11.94 5.04 -0.83
N GLU A 98 -11.64 4.15 -1.76
CA GLU A 98 -12.20 2.79 -1.78
C GLU A 98 -11.66 1.93 -0.63
N MET A 99 -10.37 2.07 -0.27
CA MET A 99 -9.78 1.35 0.86
C MET A 99 -10.42 1.79 2.19
N VAL A 100 -10.56 3.11 2.41
CA VAL A 100 -11.21 3.66 3.61
C VAL A 100 -12.70 3.27 3.64
N ARG A 101 -13.40 3.34 2.51
CA ARG A 101 -14.79 2.88 2.41
C ARG A 101 -14.93 1.40 2.74
N ALA A 102 -14.01 0.57 2.25
CA ALA A 102 -14.07 -0.88 2.45
C ALA A 102 -13.83 -1.26 3.92
N ILE A 103 -12.80 -0.70 4.56
CA ILE A 103 -12.51 -1.02 5.97
C ILE A 103 -13.58 -0.47 6.92
N GLY A 104 -14.21 0.66 6.57
CA GLY A 104 -15.27 1.29 7.35
C GLY A 104 -16.64 0.59 7.27
N GLN A 105 -16.82 -0.47 6.47
CA GLN A 105 -18.11 -1.16 6.34
C GLN A 105 -18.56 -1.88 7.63
N SER A 106 -17.61 -2.28 8.47
CA SER A 106 -17.93 -2.96 9.74
C SER A 106 -16.74 -2.90 10.69
N GLU A 107 -16.98 -2.70 11.96
CA GLU A 107 -15.97 -2.78 13.03
C GLU A 107 -15.30 -4.16 13.13
N ARG A 108 -15.89 -5.19 12.52
CA ARG A 108 -15.33 -6.55 12.45
C ARG A 108 -14.29 -6.71 11.34
N ILE A 109 -14.09 -5.71 10.49
CA ILE A 109 -13.08 -5.75 9.44
C ILE A 109 -11.76 -5.28 10.04
N PHE A 110 -10.79 -6.19 10.14
CA PHE A 110 -9.46 -5.88 10.63
C PHE A 110 -8.55 -5.31 9.53
N SER A 111 -8.62 -5.87 8.32
CA SER A 111 -7.81 -5.41 7.18
C SER A 111 -8.53 -5.60 5.87
N VAL A 112 -8.14 -4.77 4.90
CA VAL A 112 -8.59 -4.87 3.51
C VAL A 112 -7.36 -4.84 2.60
N SER A 113 -7.43 -5.50 1.46
CA SER A 113 -6.40 -5.44 0.44
C SER A 113 -7.00 -5.04 -0.90
N SER A 114 -6.23 -4.32 -1.70
CA SER A 114 -6.63 -3.92 -3.03
C SER A 114 -6.43 -5.04 -4.04
N ARG A 115 -7.12 -4.91 -5.17
CA ARG A 115 -6.80 -5.66 -6.37
C ARG A 115 -5.57 -5.04 -7.03
N MET A 116 -4.57 -5.85 -7.36
CA MET A 116 -3.35 -5.42 -8.06
C MET A 116 -3.35 -5.92 -9.50
N ILE A 117 -2.99 -5.02 -10.41
CA ILE A 117 -2.87 -5.29 -11.84
C ILE A 117 -1.39 -5.15 -12.20
N GLN A 118 -0.90 -6.01 -13.08
CA GLN A 118 0.49 -5.93 -13.51
C GLN A 118 0.75 -4.63 -14.27
N MET A 119 1.75 -3.87 -13.85
CA MET A 119 2.03 -2.53 -14.39
C MET A 119 2.33 -2.56 -15.90
N TYR A 120 3.08 -3.56 -16.36
CA TYR A 120 3.49 -3.72 -17.77
C TYR A 120 2.53 -4.58 -18.60
N HIS A 121 1.59 -5.25 -17.97
CA HIS A 121 0.56 -6.09 -18.60
C HIS A 121 -0.79 -5.80 -17.95
N PRO A 122 -1.43 -4.63 -18.26
CA PRO A 122 -2.62 -4.16 -17.55
C PRO A 122 -3.88 -5.00 -17.81
N ASP A 123 -3.80 -5.95 -18.70
CA ASP A 123 -4.82 -6.97 -18.95
C ASP A 123 -4.71 -8.19 -18.01
N LEU A 124 -3.63 -8.27 -17.22
CA LEU A 124 -3.35 -9.37 -16.29
C LEU A 124 -3.38 -8.93 -14.85
N MET A 125 -3.91 -9.81 -14.01
CA MET A 125 -3.86 -9.65 -12.55
C MET A 125 -2.47 -9.95 -12.01
N ASP A 126 -2.03 -9.13 -11.06
CA ASP A 126 -0.91 -9.45 -10.19
C ASP A 126 -1.42 -10.14 -8.92
N ASP A 127 -2.41 -9.54 -8.25
CA ASP A 127 -3.03 -10.12 -7.07
C ASP A 127 -4.51 -9.68 -6.94
N ALA A 128 -5.36 -10.61 -6.52
CA ALA A 128 -6.76 -10.37 -6.17
C ALA A 128 -7.09 -10.85 -4.73
N GLY A 129 -6.09 -10.89 -3.86
CA GLY A 129 -6.17 -11.31 -2.47
C GLY A 129 -5.54 -12.67 -2.20
N ASP A 130 -5.04 -12.82 -0.99
CA ASP A 130 -4.41 -14.05 -0.53
C ASP A 130 -5.43 -15.12 -0.15
N MET A 131 -5.07 -16.36 -0.37
CA MET A 131 -5.84 -17.53 0.01
C MET A 131 -4.97 -18.49 0.83
N TYR A 132 -5.58 -19.08 1.86
CA TYR A 132 -4.97 -20.13 2.64
C TYR A 132 -5.67 -21.46 2.41
N SER A 133 -4.90 -22.51 2.17
CA SER A 133 -5.42 -23.87 2.17
C SER A 133 -5.46 -24.46 3.57
N VAL A 134 -6.26 -25.49 3.78
CA VAL A 134 -6.31 -26.24 5.05
C VAL A 134 -4.98 -26.94 5.39
N LEU A 135 -4.07 -27.05 4.43
CA LEU A 135 -2.74 -27.62 4.59
C LEU A 135 -1.66 -26.57 4.96
N GLY A 136 -2.06 -25.32 5.22
CA GLY A 136 -1.15 -24.24 5.60
C GLY A 136 -0.42 -23.56 4.42
N TRP A 137 -0.81 -23.83 3.18
CA TRP A 137 -0.24 -23.16 2.00
C TRP A 137 -0.93 -21.83 1.76
N ALA A 138 -0.14 -20.76 1.60
CA ALA A 138 -0.61 -19.47 1.12
C ALA A 138 -0.38 -19.33 -0.38
N PHE A 139 -1.33 -18.77 -1.11
CA PHE A 139 -1.19 -18.45 -2.52
C PHE A 139 -2.01 -17.24 -2.90
N GLN A 140 -1.50 -16.48 -3.84
CA GLN A 140 -2.16 -15.29 -4.40
C GLN A 140 -3.25 -15.71 -5.38
N ARG A 141 -4.39 -15.07 -5.25
CA ARG A 141 -5.52 -15.32 -6.15
C ARG A 141 -5.36 -14.51 -7.43
N GLY A 142 -5.44 -15.20 -8.56
CA GLY A 142 -5.59 -14.53 -9.87
C GLY A 142 -4.30 -14.18 -10.58
N VAL A 143 -3.12 -14.45 -10.02
CA VAL A 143 -1.83 -14.16 -10.66
C VAL A 143 -1.78 -14.65 -12.11
N GLY A 144 -1.42 -13.74 -13.03
CA GLY A 144 -1.31 -14.01 -14.48
C GLY A 144 -2.62 -14.32 -15.20
N ARG A 145 -3.76 -14.17 -14.53
CA ARG A 145 -5.07 -14.36 -15.17
C ARG A 145 -5.64 -13.05 -15.71
N PRO A 146 -6.50 -13.10 -16.75
CA PRO A 146 -7.11 -11.91 -17.32
C PRO A 146 -7.86 -11.06 -16.28
N GLU A 147 -7.56 -9.76 -16.20
CA GLU A 147 -8.16 -8.78 -15.29
C GLU A 147 -9.69 -8.77 -15.38
N LYS A 148 -10.24 -8.92 -16.58
CA LYS A 148 -11.69 -8.93 -16.84
C LYS A 148 -12.47 -9.97 -16.03
N LEU A 149 -11.83 -11.05 -15.58
CA LEU A 149 -12.45 -12.09 -14.75
C LEU A 149 -12.69 -11.63 -13.30
N TYR A 150 -12.01 -10.55 -12.88
CA TYR A 150 -12.00 -10.04 -11.50
C TYR A 150 -12.66 -8.65 -11.38
N LYS A 151 -13.34 -8.16 -12.43
CA LYS A 151 -14.03 -6.84 -12.44
C LYS A 151 -15.23 -6.76 -11.49
N LYS A 152 -15.84 -7.91 -11.16
CA LYS A 152 -16.91 -7.93 -10.15
C LYS A 152 -16.29 -7.90 -8.77
N PRO A 153 -16.81 -7.09 -7.84
CA PRO A 153 -16.39 -7.18 -6.45
C PRO A 153 -16.55 -8.62 -6.01
N PRO A 154 -15.61 -9.16 -5.20
CA PRO A 154 -15.78 -10.49 -4.64
C PRO A 154 -17.15 -10.53 -3.97
N LEU A 155 -17.96 -11.53 -4.32
CA LEU A 155 -19.23 -11.78 -3.67
C LEU A 155 -18.99 -11.77 -2.16
N ALA A 156 -19.55 -10.78 -1.49
CA ALA A 156 -19.61 -10.60 -0.06
C ALA A 156 -18.60 -11.43 0.73
N GLY A 157 -17.45 -10.86 0.98
CA GLY A 157 -16.50 -11.54 1.81
C GLY A 157 -15.11 -10.94 1.69
N ILE A 158 -14.93 -9.74 2.25
CA ILE A 158 -13.67 -9.42 2.88
C ILE A 158 -13.48 -10.53 3.90
N ARG A 159 -12.70 -11.55 3.55
CA ARG A 159 -12.39 -12.62 4.50
C ARG A 159 -11.33 -12.09 5.42
N ILE A 160 -11.77 -11.71 6.61
CA ILE A 160 -10.90 -11.50 7.75
C ILE A 160 -10.38 -12.88 8.12
N SER A 161 -9.08 -13.09 8.12
CA SER A 161 -8.50 -14.18 8.86
C SER A 161 -8.70 -13.87 10.34
N PRO A 162 -9.37 -14.74 11.12
CA PRO A 162 -9.41 -14.56 12.57
C PRO A 162 -7.98 -14.60 13.13
N PRO A 163 -7.77 -13.96 14.29
CA PRO A 163 -6.49 -13.92 14.97
C PRO A 163 -5.97 -15.32 15.31
#